data_593a937a622e8e5435f3af2d990b8c56
#
_entry.id   593a937a622e8e5435f3af2d990b8c56
#
_cell.length_a   1.000
_cell.length_b   1.000
_cell.length_c   1.000
_cell.angle_alpha   90.00
_cell.angle_beta   90.00
_cell.angle_gamma   90.00
#
_symmetry.space_group_name_H-M   'P 1'
#
loop_
_entity.id
_entity.type
_entity.pdbx_description
1 polymer ?
#
loop_
_entity_poly.entity_id
_entity_poly.type
_entity_poly.pdbx_seq_one_letter_code
_entity_poly.pdbx_strand_id
1 'polypeptide(L)'
;SGGEKQRVAISRALASSPSVLLADEPTGALDRKNSDNVSHLLREISKTSRIPVVLATHDEKVASVADQLIRLVGDGSAVVEKDLPA
;
A
#
# COMPACT_ATOMS: atom_id res chain seq x y z
N SER A 1 -5.49 19.04 1.19
CA SER A 1 -4.76 18.39 0.11
C SER A 1 -5.12 16.91 0.01
N GLY A 2 -4.80 16.31 -1.13
CA GLY A 2 -5.05 14.89 -1.34
C GLY A 2 -4.29 13.99 -0.37
N GLY A 3 -3.05 14.35 -0.04
CA GLY A 3 -2.25 13.60 0.93
C GLY A 3 -2.84 13.64 2.33
N GLU A 4 -3.37 14.78 2.73
CA GLU A 4 -4.02 14.91 4.04
C GLU A 4 -5.28 14.06 4.10
N LYS A 5 -6.09 14.05 3.04
CA LYS A 5 -7.29 13.20 2.96
C LYS A 5 -6.95 11.73 3.08
N GLN A 6 -5.86 11.29 2.41
CA GLN A 6 -5.42 9.90 2.50
C GLN A 6 -4.95 9.56 3.91
N ARG A 7 -4.19 10.43 4.55
CA ARG A 7 -3.76 10.19 5.93
C ARG A 7 -4.92 10.09 6.89
N VAL A 8 -5.96 10.91 6.72
CA VAL A 8 -7.18 10.84 7.54
C VAL A 8 -7.89 9.50 7.30
N ALA A 9 -8.02 9.08 6.05
CA ALA A 9 -8.65 7.80 5.72
C ALA A 9 -7.92 6.62 6.35
N ILE A 10 -6.59 6.63 6.28
CA ILE A 10 -5.75 5.59 6.90
C ILE A 10 -5.93 5.59 8.42
N SER A 11 -5.92 6.77 9.04
CA SER A 11 -6.12 6.88 10.48
C SER A 11 -7.46 6.34 10.93
N ARG A 12 -8.52 6.59 10.16
CA ARG A 12 -9.85 6.06 10.45
C ARG A 12 -9.87 4.53 10.37
N ALA A 13 -9.22 3.98 9.35
CA ALA A 13 -9.14 2.54 9.20
C ALA A 13 -8.40 1.90 10.38
N LEU A 14 -7.30 2.50 10.82
CA LEU A 14 -6.52 2.00 11.95
C LEU A 14 -7.27 2.11 13.27
N ALA A 15 -8.14 3.10 13.44
CA ALA A 15 -8.88 3.31 14.68
C ALA A 15 -9.81 2.13 14.99
N SER A 16 -10.18 1.32 14.00
CA SER A 16 -11.02 0.13 14.18
C SER A 16 -10.23 -1.10 14.62
N SER A 17 -8.91 -0.99 14.80
CA SER A 17 -8.01 -2.10 15.15
C SER A 17 -8.14 -3.27 14.18
N PRO A 18 -7.89 -3.06 12.88
CA PRO A 18 -8.12 -4.08 11.86
C PRO A 18 -7.08 -5.19 11.91
N SER A 19 -7.44 -6.37 11.40
CA SER A 19 -6.50 -7.48 11.21
C SER A 19 -5.67 -7.32 9.94
N VAL A 20 -6.18 -6.55 8.97
CA VAL A 20 -5.49 -6.26 7.71
C VAL A 20 -5.94 -4.88 7.22
N LEU A 21 -5.04 -4.14 6.60
CA LEU A 21 -5.35 -2.86 5.99
C LEU A 21 -5.31 -3.02 4.48
N LEU A 22 -6.43 -2.71 3.82
CA LEU A 22 -6.52 -2.77 2.36
C LEU A 22 -6.44 -1.36 1.79
N ALA A 23 -5.54 -1.16 0.84
CA ALA A 23 -5.36 0.14 0.19
C ALA A 23 -5.46 -0.05 -1.33
N ASP A 24 -6.47 0.55 -1.94
CA ASP A 24 -6.71 0.45 -3.38
C ASP A 24 -6.32 1.78 -4.03
N GLU A 25 -5.25 1.74 -4.84
CA GLU A 25 -4.69 2.92 -5.50
C GLU A 25 -4.55 4.12 -4.56
N PRO A 26 -3.89 3.96 -3.40
CA PRO A 26 -3.88 5.02 -2.38
C PRO A 26 -3.14 6.28 -2.81
N THR A 27 -2.35 6.22 -3.88
CA THR A 27 -1.57 7.36 -4.37
C THR A 27 -2.04 7.84 -5.74
N GLY A 28 -3.13 7.29 -6.28
CA GLY A 28 -3.55 7.52 -7.66
C GLY A 28 -3.86 8.97 -8.02
N ALA A 29 -4.32 9.77 -7.06
CA ALA A 29 -4.65 11.18 -7.28
C ALA A 29 -3.61 12.14 -6.69
N LEU A 30 -2.45 11.64 -6.26
CA LEU A 30 -1.46 12.43 -5.55
C LEU A 30 -0.27 12.77 -6.46
N ASP A 31 0.37 13.93 -6.19
CA ASP A 31 1.65 14.25 -6.81
C ASP A 31 2.76 13.35 -6.22
N ARG A 32 3.98 13.41 -6.76
CA ARG A 32 5.05 12.49 -6.38
C ARG A 32 5.43 12.63 -4.90
N LYS A 33 5.50 13.85 -4.38
CA LYS A 33 5.86 14.08 -2.98
C LYS A 33 4.83 13.47 -2.03
N ASN A 34 3.54 13.70 -2.29
CA ASN A 34 2.47 13.15 -1.47
C ASN A 34 2.35 11.63 -1.65
N SER A 35 2.58 11.11 -2.85
CA SER A 35 2.63 9.67 -3.10
C SER A 35 3.72 9.00 -2.26
N ASP A 36 4.92 9.58 -2.24
CA ASP A 36 6.01 9.05 -1.44
C ASP A 36 5.68 9.08 0.06
N ASN A 37 5.09 10.17 0.53
CA ASN A 37 4.70 10.30 1.94
C ASN A 37 3.67 9.23 2.34
N VAL A 38 2.66 8.99 1.51
CA VAL A 38 1.63 7.97 1.79
C VAL A 38 2.25 6.58 1.73
N SER A 39 3.12 6.31 0.76
CA SER A 39 3.80 5.01 0.65
C SER A 39 4.66 4.72 1.89
N HIS A 40 5.41 5.71 2.36
CA HIS A 40 6.20 5.57 3.58
C HIS A 40 5.32 5.34 4.80
N LEU A 41 4.20 6.04 4.90
CA LEU A 41 3.27 5.86 6.00
C LEU A 41 2.72 4.43 6.04
N LEU A 42 2.30 3.89 4.89
CA LEU A 42 1.79 2.52 4.82
C LEU A 42 2.87 1.51 5.22
N ARG A 43 4.11 1.72 4.79
CA ARG A 43 5.21 0.85 5.17
C ARG A 43 5.50 0.91 6.67
N GLU A 44 5.50 2.10 7.26
CA GLU A 44 5.67 2.26 8.70
C GLU A 44 4.59 1.53 9.49
N ILE A 45 3.34 1.63 9.05
CA ILE A 45 2.22 0.92 9.68
C ILE A 45 2.46 -0.58 9.68
N SER A 46 2.87 -1.14 8.53
CA SER A 46 3.09 -2.58 8.45
C SER A 46 4.22 -3.05 9.37
N LYS A 47 5.23 -2.21 9.58
CA LYS A 47 6.37 -2.54 10.44
C LYS A 47 6.09 -2.34 11.92
N THR A 48 5.47 -1.21 12.28
CA THR A 48 5.32 -0.84 13.69
C THR A 48 4.06 -1.40 14.32
N SER A 49 2.96 -1.45 13.57
CA SER A 49 1.67 -1.94 14.07
C SER A 49 1.49 -3.44 13.87
N ARG A 50 2.36 -4.07 13.09
CA ARG A 50 2.26 -5.49 12.72
C ARG A 50 0.93 -5.83 12.04
N ILE A 51 0.32 -4.84 11.39
CA ILE A 51 -0.89 -5.03 10.62
C ILE A 51 -0.45 -5.25 9.17
N PRO A 52 -0.79 -6.39 8.55
CA PRO A 52 -0.48 -6.59 7.14
C PRO A 52 -1.19 -5.54 6.29
N VAL A 53 -0.47 -4.97 5.33
CA VAL A 53 -1.02 -4.00 4.38
C VAL A 53 -1.06 -4.65 3.01
N VAL A 54 -2.25 -4.74 2.43
CA VAL A 54 -2.45 -5.21 1.06
C VAL A 54 -2.74 -4.01 0.19
N LEU A 55 -1.91 -3.81 -0.83
CA LEU A 55 -1.90 -2.61 -1.64
C LEU A 55 -2.12 -2.99 -3.10
N ALA A 56 -3.14 -2.41 -3.74
CA ALA A 56 -3.35 -2.53 -5.18
C ALA A 56 -2.92 -1.23 -5.84
N THR A 57 -2.02 -1.29 -6.83
CA THR A 57 -1.51 -0.08 -7.47
C THR A 57 -0.99 -0.37 -8.89
N HIS A 58 -1.07 0.64 -9.76
CA HIS A 58 -0.39 0.67 -11.06
C HIS A 58 0.94 1.41 -10.99
N ASP A 59 1.27 2.01 -9.87
CA ASP A 59 2.50 2.79 -9.71
C ASP A 59 3.65 1.87 -9.33
N GLU A 60 4.59 1.66 -10.26
CA GLU A 60 5.73 0.77 -10.05
C GLU A 60 6.62 1.24 -8.88
N LYS A 61 6.72 2.54 -8.65
CA LYS A 61 7.52 3.06 -7.56
C LYS A 61 6.89 2.76 -6.21
N VAL A 62 5.56 2.84 -6.13
CA VAL A 62 4.83 2.43 -4.93
C VAL A 62 4.95 0.93 -4.71
N ALA A 63 4.79 0.14 -5.77
CA ALA A 63 4.92 -1.30 -5.69
C ALA A 63 6.32 -1.74 -5.23
N SER A 64 7.36 -0.98 -5.58
CA SER A 64 8.75 -1.34 -5.24
C SER A 64 9.04 -1.35 -3.75
N VAL A 65 8.25 -0.66 -2.92
CA VAL A 65 8.48 -0.63 -1.46
C VAL A 65 7.83 -1.81 -0.74
N ALA A 66 7.06 -2.62 -1.45
CA ALA A 66 6.40 -3.78 -0.85
C ALA A 66 7.39 -4.89 -0.53
N ASP A 67 7.08 -5.67 0.49
CA ASP A 67 7.87 -6.87 0.84
C ASP A 67 7.58 -8.02 -0.12
N GLN A 68 6.35 -8.09 -0.61
CA GLN A 68 5.92 -9.08 -1.59
C GLN A 68 5.19 -8.39 -2.72
N LEU A 69 5.48 -8.76 -3.95
CA LEU A 69 4.85 -8.17 -5.14
C LEU A 69 4.23 -9.27 -6.00
N ILE A 70 2.93 -9.15 -6.24
CA ILE A 70 2.19 -10.07 -7.10
C ILE A 70 1.63 -9.24 -8.26
N ARG A 71 1.97 -9.63 -9.49
CA ARG A 71 1.45 -8.98 -10.69
C ARG A 71 0.29 -9.77 -11.25
N LEU A 72 -0.83 -9.10 -11.47
CA LEU A 72 -1.97 -9.70 -12.13
C LEU A 72 -1.79 -9.54 -13.63
N VAL A 73 -1.98 -10.63 -14.39
CA VAL A 73 -1.87 -10.60 -15.84
C VAL A 73 -3.25 -10.75 -16.48
N GLY A 74 -3.36 -10.34 -17.76
CA GLY A 74 -4.66 -10.19 -18.42
C GLY A 74 -5.45 -11.47 -18.66
N ASP A 75 -4.84 -12.63 -18.48
CA ASP A 75 -5.51 -13.93 -18.65
C ASP A 75 -6.11 -14.47 -17.34
N GLY A 76 -6.10 -13.66 -16.27
CA GLY A 76 -6.62 -14.09 -14.98
C GLY A 76 -5.61 -14.76 -14.08
N SER A 77 -4.35 -14.93 -14.52
CA SER A 77 -3.31 -15.49 -13.69
C SER A 77 -2.56 -14.42 -12.92
N ALA A 78 -1.71 -14.85 -11.97
CA ALA A 78 -0.90 -13.97 -11.16
C ALA A 78 0.54 -14.48 -11.13
N VAL A 79 1.49 -13.55 -11.12
CA VAL A 79 2.93 -13.88 -11.07
C VAL A 79 3.53 -13.24 -9.85
N VAL A 80 4.25 -14.04 -9.05
CA VAL A 80 4.99 -13.53 -7.90
C VAL A 80 6.33 -13.01 -8.41
N GLU A 81 6.53 -11.69 -8.36
CA GLU A 81 7.76 -11.05 -8.82
C GLU A 81 8.76 -10.80 -7.71
N LYS A 82 8.27 -10.70 -6.45
CA LYS A 82 9.09 -10.53 -5.26
C LYS A 82 8.39 -11.26 -4.13
N ASP A 83 9.06 -12.22 -3.52
CA ASP A 83 8.45 -13.02 -2.47
C ASP A 83 9.12 -12.75 -1.12
N LEU A 84 8.41 -13.12 -0.06
CA LEU A 84 8.92 -12.99 1.29
C LEU A 84 10.08 -13.98 1.48
N PRO A 85 11.10 -13.62 2.27
CA PRO A 85 12.17 -14.58 2.59
C PRO A 85 11.59 -15.76 3.38
N ALA A 86 12.19 -16.91 3.16
CA ALA A 86 11.75 -18.16 3.79
C ALA A 86 11.96 -18.14 5.31
#